data_2d0770b5099d88e02cc79a79b2410e89
#
_entry.id   2d0770b5099d88e02cc79a79b2410e89
#
_cell.length_a   1.000
_cell.length_b   1.000
_cell.length_c   1.000
_cell.angle_alpha   90.00
_cell.angle_beta   90.00
_cell.angle_gamma   90.00
#
_symmetry.space_group_name_H-M   'P 1'
#
loop_
_entity.id
_entity.type
_entity.pdbx_description
1 polymer ?
#
loop_
_entity_poly.entity_id
_entity_poly.type
_entity_poly.pdbx_seq_one_letter_code
_entity_poly.pdbx_strand_id
1 'polypeptide(L)'
;MTGTQDMPHLPDIDAVRAQFPSLAREMVLLENAGGSQIPLYVADAIRDHLLNDYVQLGAGYPASDRATATVERAHRFMDRFVNGEGLGRVILGSSCTSLMHVLAHSISRTIQPGDEIVVCEQGHEANIGCWLELERYGAVIRWWRVSPETGSLDLEDLRSILSERTRIVAFPHVSNLLGEIVDVKAVATMVHAAGGRVVVDGVAFAPHRAIDVRDWNVDFYAWSTYKVYGPHMGGLFAQHDAIAELQGPNHFFIPKDEIPYKFELGGVSHEGCAGLCALPRLLAFLANDESSTAADAETCDFEVVRRAFAAMAAMEAPVQKRLLERLSAHDSVRIVGPESDDINVRVSTVSMVHATVDPQQIVKIACSAGFGIRHGHMYAHRLCERMQIETDPGVVRISAVHYNTVSEIDRLCDVLDATLSK
;
A
#
# COMPACT_ATOMS: atom_id res chain seq x y z
N MET A 1 26.41 21.04 15.47
CA MET A 1 27.26 20.17 14.61
C MET A 1 26.32 19.49 13.64
N THR A 2 26.25 20.01 12.43
CA THR A 2 25.44 19.48 11.33
C THR A 2 26.19 18.26 10.80
N GLY A 3 25.74 17.06 11.23
CA GLY A 3 26.20 15.83 10.61
C GLY A 3 25.76 15.84 9.14
N THR A 4 26.71 15.82 8.22
CA THR A 4 26.48 15.42 6.85
C THR A 4 25.89 14.00 6.89
N GLN A 5 24.58 13.86 6.69
CA GLN A 5 24.02 12.56 6.39
C GLN A 5 24.70 12.14 5.08
N ASP A 6 25.51 11.09 5.13
CA ASP A 6 26.03 10.43 3.94
C ASP A 6 24.83 10.06 3.07
N MET A 7 24.75 10.67 1.88
CA MET A 7 23.73 10.31 0.90
C MET A 7 23.87 8.81 0.61
N PRO A 8 22.81 8.01 0.71
CA PRO A 8 22.91 6.58 0.44
C PRO A 8 23.47 6.38 -0.98
N HIS A 9 24.44 5.48 -1.11
CA HIS A 9 24.93 5.08 -2.42
C HIS A 9 23.76 4.43 -3.17
N LEU A 10 23.19 5.14 -4.16
CA LEU A 10 22.06 4.64 -4.93
C LEU A 10 22.53 3.56 -5.91
N PRO A 11 21.80 2.46 -6.05
CA PRO A 11 22.08 1.46 -7.07
C PRO A 11 21.88 2.08 -8.47
N ASP A 12 22.63 1.57 -9.44
CA ASP A 12 22.49 1.98 -10.85
C ASP A 12 21.10 1.63 -11.37
N ILE A 13 20.47 2.59 -12.07
CA ILE A 13 19.08 2.44 -12.53
C ILE A 13 18.90 1.29 -13.53
N ASP A 14 19.88 1.03 -14.40
CA ASP A 14 19.79 -0.06 -15.37
C ASP A 14 19.93 -1.41 -14.66
N ALA A 15 20.78 -1.50 -13.62
CA ALA A 15 20.89 -2.68 -12.77
C ALA A 15 19.61 -2.93 -11.96
N VAL A 16 18.92 -1.87 -11.47
CA VAL A 16 17.60 -2.00 -10.84
C VAL A 16 16.57 -2.52 -11.85
N ARG A 17 16.49 -1.92 -13.02
CA ARG A 17 15.52 -2.30 -14.06
C ARG A 17 15.73 -3.73 -14.56
N ALA A 18 16.98 -4.20 -14.59
CA ALA A 18 17.31 -5.58 -14.98
C ALA A 18 16.73 -6.65 -14.05
N GLN A 19 16.35 -6.29 -12.80
CA GLN A 19 15.64 -7.20 -11.89
C GLN A 19 14.21 -7.51 -12.34
N PHE A 20 13.61 -6.65 -13.20
CA PHE A 20 12.21 -6.68 -13.61
C PHE A 20 12.08 -6.94 -15.13
N PRO A 21 11.93 -8.19 -15.58
CA PRO A 21 11.90 -8.53 -17.01
C PRO A 21 10.81 -7.82 -17.81
N SER A 22 9.70 -7.44 -17.17
CA SER A 22 8.61 -6.70 -17.80
C SER A 22 9.02 -5.29 -18.29
N LEU A 23 10.03 -4.67 -17.68
CA LEU A 23 10.51 -3.33 -18.03
C LEU A 23 11.39 -3.32 -19.32
N ALA A 24 11.78 -4.50 -19.81
CA ALA A 24 12.48 -4.63 -21.10
C ALA A 24 11.53 -4.57 -22.31
N ARG A 25 10.22 -4.46 -22.08
CA ARG A 25 9.20 -4.36 -23.13
C ARG A 25 9.07 -2.93 -23.65
N GLU A 26 8.41 -2.77 -24.82
CA GLU A 26 8.25 -1.47 -25.49
C GLU A 26 7.43 -0.45 -24.67
N MET A 27 6.46 -0.92 -23.88
CA MET A 27 5.57 -0.03 -23.12
C MET A 27 6.24 0.44 -21.83
N VAL A 28 6.25 1.75 -21.62
CA VAL A 28 6.64 2.37 -20.35
C VAL A 28 5.48 2.30 -19.36
N LEU A 29 5.70 1.66 -18.21
CA LEU A 29 4.67 1.43 -17.21
C LEU A 29 4.67 2.55 -16.15
N LEU A 30 3.66 3.40 -16.18
CA LEU A 30 3.41 4.52 -15.26
C LEU A 30 2.03 4.40 -14.56
N GLU A 31 1.57 3.16 -14.38
CA GLU A 31 0.33 2.80 -13.66
C GLU A 31 0.66 1.93 -12.42
N ASN A 32 1.77 2.23 -11.74
CA ASN A 32 2.27 1.41 -10.62
C ASN A 32 1.38 1.47 -9.37
N ALA A 33 0.58 2.51 -9.19
CA ALA A 33 -0.43 2.55 -8.13
C ALA A 33 -1.54 1.50 -8.32
N GLY A 34 -1.68 0.92 -9.52
CA GLY A 34 -2.52 -0.24 -9.80
C GLY A 34 -1.86 -1.58 -9.48
N GLY A 35 -0.52 -1.64 -9.56
CA GLY A 35 0.31 -2.81 -9.24
C GLY A 35 1.73 -2.60 -9.76
N SER A 36 2.73 -2.96 -8.95
CA SER A 36 4.14 -2.91 -9.35
C SER A 36 4.54 -4.10 -10.22
N GLN A 37 5.71 -4.02 -10.86
CA GLN A 37 6.25 -5.16 -11.58
C GLN A 37 6.90 -6.16 -10.60
N ILE A 38 6.96 -7.43 -11.00
CA ILE A 38 7.51 -8.51 -10.17
C ILE A 38 8.96 -8.80 -10.58
N PRO A 39 9.90 -8.94 -9.63
CA PRO A 39 11.26 -9.38 -9.92
C PRO A 39 11.29 -10.84 -10.42
N LEU A 40 12.26 -11.16 -11.28
CA LEU A 40 12.38 -12.50 -11.87
C LEU A 40 12.42 -13.62 -10.82
N TYR A 41 13.25 -13.45 -9.80
CA TYR A 41 13.42 -14.49 -8.76
C TYR A 41 12.21 -14.68 -7.86
N VAL A 42 11.31 -13.69 -7.76
CA VAL A 42 10.02 -13.86 -7.08
C VAL A 42 9.09 -14.72 -7.95
N ALA A 43 9.04 -14.47 -9.25
CA ALA A 43 8.27 -15.30 -10.19
C ALA A 43 8.83 -16.74 -10.24
N ASP A 44 10.17 -16.89 -10.22
CA ASP A 44 10.82 -18.18 -10.18
C ASP A 44 10.52 -18.96 -8.90
N ALA A 45 10.55 -18.32 -7.74
CA ALA A 45 10.20 -18.94 -6.46
C ALA A 45 8.75 -19.49 -6.44
N ILE A 46 7.80 -18.73 -7.01
CA ILE A 46 6.41 -19.18 -7.19
C ILE A 46 6.35 -20.40 -8.09
N ARG A 47 6.99 -20.34 -9.25
CA ARG A 47 7.05 -21.45 -10.21
C ARG A 47 7.67 -22.70 -9.57
N ASP A 48 8.79 -22.55 -8.89
CA ASP A 48 9.53 -23.66 -8.31
C ASP A 48 8.75 -24.34 -7.19
N HIS A 49 8.02 -23.58 -6.36
CA HIS A 49 7.11 -24.13 -5.36
C HIS A 49 5.98 -24.94 -6.00
N LEU A 50 5.34 -24.43 -7.06
CA LEU A 50 4.27 -25.13 -7.79
C LEU A 50 4.75 -26.45 -8.41
N LEU A 51 6.02 -26.53 -8.81
CA LEU A 51 6.57 -27.71 -9.46
C LEU A 51 7.10 -28.75 -8.47
N ASN A 52 7.54 -28.36 -7.27
CA ASN A 52 8.27 -29.25 -6.37
C ASN A 52 7.58 -29.49 -5.02
N ASP A 53 6.78 -28.54 -4.51
CA ASP A 53 6.23 -28.56 -3.15
C ASP A 53 4.72 -28.24 -3.12
N TYR A 54 3.98 -28.50 -4.20
CA TYR A 54 2.54 -28.23 -4.31
C TYR A 54 1.72 -29.30 -3.58
N VAL A 55 1.74 -29.22 -2.24
CA VAL A 55 1.11 -30.18 -1.33
C VAL A 55 0.50 -29.47 -0.12
N GLN A 56 -0.30 -30.20 0.68
CA GLN A 56 -0.88 -29.67 1.91
C GLN A 56 0.16 -29.58 3.03
N LEU A 57 -0.05 -28.63 3.96
CA LEU A 57 0.82 -28.40 5.12
C LEU A 57 0.60 -29.46 6.20
N GLY A 58 1.62 -29.68 7.04
CA GLY A 58 1.51 -30.45 8.29
C GLY A 58 1.25 -31.95 8.12
N ALA A 59 1.50 -32.54 6.94
CA ALA A 59 1.22 -33.96 6.69
C ALA A 59 2.38 -34.91 7.09
N GLY A 60 3.56 -34.36 7.49
CA GLY A 60 4.66 -35.13 8.05
C GLY A 60 5.49 -35.93 7.04
N TYR A 61 5.46 -35.56 5.74
CA TYR A 61 6.38 -36.09 4.74
C TYR A 61 7.20 -34.94 4.11
N PRO A 62 8.40 -35.22 3.52
CA PRO A 62 9.39 -34.18 3.23
C PRO A 62 8.90 -33.00 2.39
N ALA A 63 8.03 -33.19 1.39
CA ALA A 63 7.50 -32.08 0.60
C ALA A 63 6.53 -31.21 1.44
N SER A 64 5.69 -31.84 2.28
CA SER A 64 4.79 -31.13 3.18
C SER A 64 5.54 -30.33 4.25
N ASP A 65 6.66 -30.88 4.76
CA ASP A 65 7.50 -30.18 5.73
C ASP A 65 8.15 -28.95 5.11
N ARG A 66 8.62 -29.03 3.83
CA ARG A 66 9.16 -27.88 3.11
C ARG A 66 8.09 -26.82 2.81
N ALA A 67 6.88 -27.24 2.40
CA ALA A 67 5.77 -26.33 2.18
C ALA A 67 5.38 -25.60 3.49
N THR A 68 5.29 -26.32 4.61
CA THR A 68 5.02 -25.75 5.94
C THR A 68 6.09 -24.74 6.34
N ALA A 69 7.36 -25.11 6.23
CA ALA A 69 8.46 -24.20 6.55
C ALA A 69 8.46 -22.95 5.66
N THR A 70 8.06 -23.06 4.38
CA THR A 70 7.95 -21.90 3.47
C THR A 70 6.86 -20.93 3.93
N VAL A 71 5.68 -21.41 4.30
CA VAL A 71 4.59 -20.58 4.79
C VAL A 71 4.97 -19.90 6.12
N GLU A 72 5.54 -20.65 7.07
CA GLU A 72 6.00 -20.09 8.34
C GLU A 72 7.07 -19.03 8.15
N ARG A 73 8.03 -19.26 7.25
CA ARG A 73 9.08 -18.31 6.92
C ARG A 73 8.54 -17.03 6.31
N ALA A 74 7.55 -17.13 5.42
CA ALA A 74 6.89 -15.96 4.84
C ALA A 74 6.23 -15.09 5.92
N HIS A 75 5.51 -15.69 6.87
CA HIS A 75 4.92 -14.94 7.99
C HIS A 75 5.97 -14.24 8.85
N ARG A 76 7.03 -14.96 9.28
CA ARG A 76 8.12 -14.35 10.06
C ARG A 76 8.81 -13.21 9.31
N PHE A 77 9.03 -13.36 8.00
CA PHE A 77 9.59 -12.29 7.20
C PHE A 77 8.63 -11.10 7.10
N MET A 78 7.33 -11.33 6.87
CA MET A 78 6.35 -10.24 6.80
C MET A 78 6.19 -9.50 8.14
N ASP A 79 6.30 -10.19 9.28
CA ASP A 79 6.33 -9.54 10.60
C ASP A 79 7.52 -8.55 10.70
N ARG A 80 8.72 -8.94 10.20
CA ARG A 80 9.90 -8.07 10.16
C ARG A 80 9.80 -6.99 9.08
N PHE A 81 9.22 -7.31 7.92
CA PHE A 81 9.05 -6.38 6.81
C PHE A 81 8.32 -5.09 7.22
N VAL A 82 7.37 -5.19 8.15
CA VAL A 82 6.60 -4.05 8.66
C VAL A 82 7.10 -3.53 10.02
N ASN A 83 8.27 -3.99 10.53
CA ASN A 83 8.77 -3.70 11.89
C ASN A 83 7.81 -4.14 13.01
N GLY A 84 7.06 -5.21 12.78
CA GLY A 84 6.01 -5.70 13.68
C GLY A 84 6.42 -6.88 14.55
N GLU A 85 7.62 -7.46 14.34
CA GLU A 85 8.08 -8.64 15.08
C GLU A 85 8.07 -8.41 16.60
N GLY A 86 7.41 -9.31 17.34
CA GLY A 86 7.23 -9.21 18.79
C GLY A 86 6.17 -8.18 19.24
N LEU A 87 5.62 -7.37 18.34
CA LEU A 87 4.56 -6.40 18.62
C LEU A 87 3.19 -6.94 18.19
N GLY A 88 3.14 -7.70 17.11
CA GLY A 88 1.94 -8.26 16.51
C GLY A 88 2.26 -9.36 15.52
N ARG A 89 1.30 -9.71 14.69
CA ARG A 89 1.45 -10.70 13.62
C ARG A 89 0.87 -10.19 12.32
N VAL A 90 1.48 -10.57 11.22
CA VAL A 90 0.94 -10.37 9.88
C VAL A 90 0.04 -11.54 9.49
N ILE A 91 -1.18 -11.23 9.13
CA ILE A 91 -2.18 -12.12 8.56
C ILE A 91 -2.07 -11.97 7.04
N LEU A 92 -1.95 -13.08 6.32
CA LEU A 92 -1.91 -13.10 4.86
C LEU A 92 -3.27 -13.54 4.30
N GLY A 93 -3.63 -13.00 3.15
CA GLY A 93 -4.91 -13.33 2.52
C GLY A 93 -4.90 -13.04 1.02
N SER A 94 -6.02 -13.35 0.37
CA SER A 94 -6.15 -13.21 -1.09
C SER A 94 -6.05 -11.77 -1.60
N SER A 95 -6.37 -10.78 -0.76
CA SER A 95 -6.26 -9.35 -1.09
C SER A 95 -6.39 -8.49 0.18
N CYS A 96 -5.92 -7.24 0.13
CA CYS A 96 -6.19 -6.26 1.17
C CYS A 96 -7.70 -6.07 1.40
N THR A 97 -8.50 -5.99 0.34
CA THR A 97 -9.96 -5.86 0.45
C THR A 97 -10.58 -7.01 1.25
N SER A 98 -10.20 -8.26 0.95
CA SER A 98 -10.73 -9.43 1.70
C SER A 98 -10.31 -9.41 3.17
N LEU A 99 -9.09 -8.98 3.48
CA LEU A 99 -8.60 -8.86 4.85
C LEU A 99 -9.32 -7.75 5.62
N MET A 100 -9.63 -6.62 4.99
CA MET A 100 -10.46 -5.57 5.59
C MET A 100 -11.87 -6.08 5.94
N HIS A 101 -12.50 -6.87 5.06
CA HIS A 101 -13.79 -7.50 5.36
C HIS A 101 -13.69 -8.53 6.50
N VAL A 102 -12.62 -9.34 6.54
CA VAL A 102 -12.35 -10.28 7.65
C VAL A 102 -12.20 -9.53 8.96
N LEU A 103 -11.46 -8.42 8.97
CA LEU A 103 -11.27 -7.58 10.15
C LEU A 103 -12.59 -6.94 10.60
N ALA A 104 -13.32 -6.28 9.69
CA ALA A 104 -14.61 -5.65 9.98
C ALA A 104 -15.64 -6.67 10.50
N HIS A 105 -15.69 -7.89 9.89
CA HIS A 105 -16.54 -8.98 10.40
C HIS A 105 -16.14 -9.43 11.82
N SER A 106 -14.84 -9.50 12.10
CA SER A 106 -14.37 -9.88 13.44
C SER A 106 -14.72 -8.80 14.48
N ILE A 107 -14.55 -7.53 14.11
CA ILE A 107 -14.92 -6.38 14.96
C ILE A 107 -16.44 -6.29 15.16
N SER A 108 -17.26 -6.63 14.15
CA SER A 108 -18.73 -6.56 14.27
C SER A 108 -19.29 -7.36 15.43
N ARG A 109 -18.55 -8.39 15.87
CA ARG A 109 -18.94 -9.25 17.02
C ARG A 109 -18.68 -8.61 18.39
N THR A 110 -17.93 -7.51 18.42
CA THR A 110 -17.63 -6.76 19.66
C THR A 110 -18.41 -5.44 19.74
N ILE A 111 -19.02 -4.99 18.64
CA ILE A 111 -19.77 -3.73 18.56
C ILE A 111 -20.98 -3.74 19.50
N GLN A 112 -21.13 -2.65 20.23
CA GLN A 112 -22.31 -2.35 21.04
C GLN A 112 -23.14 -1.24 20.38
N PRO A 113 -24.46 -1.19 20.58
CA PRO A 113 -25.29 -0.09 20.04
C PRO A 113 -24.77 1.27 20.51
N GLY A 114 -24.50 2.15 19.55
CA GLY A 114 -23.97 3.47 19.80
C GLY A 114 -22.45 3.60 19.81
N ASP A 115 -21.70 2.50 19.64
CA ASP A 115 -20.26 2.56 19.34
C ASP A 115 -20.03 3.30 18.03
N GLU A 116 -19.00 4.15 17.98
CA GLU A 116 -18.72 4.99 16.83
C GLU A 116 -17.55 4.43 16.02
N ILE A 117 -17.77 4.39 14.70
CA ILE A 117 -16.75 4.06 13.70
C ILE A 117 -16.48 5.32 12.87
N VAL A 118 -15.29 5.86 12.98
CA VAL A 118 -14.86 6.99 12.15
C VAL A 118 -14.29 6.45 10.85
N VAL A 119 -14.82 6.91 9.72
CA VAL A 119 -14.41 6.50 8.38
C VAL A 119 -13.93 7.72 7.60
N CYS A 120 -12.73 7.64 7.03
CA CYS A 120 -12.16 8.71 6.23
C CYS A 120 -12.65 8.62 4.77
N GLU A 121 -13.19 9.71 4.22
CA GLU A 121 -13.69 9.73 2.84
C GLU A 121 -12.58 9.86 1.78
N GLN A 122 -11.32 10.11 2.17
CA GLN A 122 -10.17 10.19 1.26
C GLN A 122 -9.75 8.81 0.70
N GLY A 123 -10.19 7.73 1.35
CA GLY A 123 -9.68 6.40 1.11
C GLY A 123 -10.25 5.70 -0.11
N HIS A 124 -9.61 4.57 -0.44
CA HIS A 124 -10.16 3.56 -1.33
C HIS A 124 -11.38 2.88 -0.69
N GLU A 125 -12.43 2.58 -1.48
CA GLU A 125 -13.70 2.01 -0.99
C GLU A 125 -13.51 0.69 -0.20
N ALA A 126 -12.42 -0.04 -0.41
CA ALA A 126 -12.08 -1.23 0.38
C ALA A 126 -11.92 -0.95 1.88
N ASN A 127 -11.48 0.28 2.25
CA ASN A 127 -11.36 0.72 3.64
C ASN A 127 -12.50 1.66 4.05
N ILE A 128 -13.61 1.63 3.34
CA ILE A 128 -14.83 2.40 3.64
C ILE A 128 -16.02 1.46 3.74
N GLY A 129 -16.37 0.77 2.66
CA GLY A 129 -17.60 0.00 2.55
C GLY A 129 -17.74 -1.09 3.61
N CYS A 130 -16.66 -1.79 3.96
CA CYS A 130 -16.69 -2.83 4.98
C CYS A 130 -17.05 -2.28 6.38
N TRP A 131 -16.70 -1.03 6.68
CA TRP A 131 -17.03 -0.37 7.95
C TRP A 131 -18.48 0.11 8.01
N LEU A 132 -19.02 0.61 6.88
CA LEU A 132 -20.42 1.05 6.81
C LEU A 132 -21.38 -0.10 7.11
N GLU A 133 -21.01 -1.35 6.79
CA GLU A 133 -21.82 -2.51 7.12
C GLU A 133 -22.04 -2.72 8.63
N LEU A 134 -21.20 -2.10 9.50
CA LEU A 134 -21.32 -2.23 10.94
C LEU A 134 -22.55 -1.49 11.52
N GLU A 135 -23.18 -0.59 10.74
CA GLU A 135 -24.44 0.06 11.14
C GLU A 135 -25.54 -0.97 11.43
N ARG A 136 -25.56 -2.11 10.73
CA ARG A 136 -26.53 -3.19 10.98
C ARG A 136 -26.37 -3.85 12.36
N TYR A 137 -25.21 -3.66 13.00
CA TYR A 137 -24.92 -4.14 14.37
C TYR A 137 -25.08 -3.06 15.43
N GLY A 138 -25.53 -1.86 15.04
CA GLY A 138 -25.79 -0.73 15.93
C GLY A 138 -24.64 0.28 16.01
N ALA A 139 -23.60 0.16 15.21
CA ALA A 139 -22.57 1.17 15.13
C ALA A 139 -23.11 2.49 14.54
N VAL A 140 -22.50 3.60 14.94
CA VAL A 140 -22.75 4.93 14.40
C VAL A 140 -21.56 5.35 13.55
N ILE A 141 -21.79 5.60 12.27
CA ILE A 141 -20.72 6.04 11.36
C ILE A 141 -20.50 7.54 11.51
N ARG A 142 -19.25 7.91 11.75
CA ARG A 142 -18.75 9.30 11.75
C ARG A 142 -17.83 9.46 10.56
N TRP A 143 -17.98 10.60 9.83
CA TRP A 143 -17.15 10.86 8.66
C TRP A 143 -16.03 11.83 8.99
N TRP A 144 -14.78 11.40 8.82
CA TRP A 144 -13.63 12.31 8.72
C TRP A 144 -13.55 12.82 7.28
N ARG A 145 -13.98 14.03 7.09
CA ARG A 145 -14.15 14.63 5.76
C ARG A 145 -12.91 15.36 5.32
N VAL A 146 -12.71 15.39 3.98
CA VAL A 146 -11.66 16.20 3.36
C VAL A 146 -12.15 17.62 3.04
N SER A 147 -11.19 18.55 2.89
CA SER A 147 -11.46 19.85 2.26
C SER A 147 -11.94 19.63 0.81
N PRO A 148 -13.07 20.19 0.40
CA PRO A 148 -13.56 20.06 -0.99
C PRO A 148 -12.61 20.63 -2.04
N GLU A 149 -11.82 21.64 -1.67
CA GLU A 149 -10.91 22.37 -2.56
C GLU A 149 -9.61 21.60 -2.80
N THR A 150 -9.01 21.04 -1.74
CA THR A 150 -7.68 20.42 -1.78
C THR A 150 -7.71 18.90 -1.69
N GLY A 151 -8.78 18.31 -1.15
CA GLY A 151 -8.86 16.90 -0.79
C GLY A 151 -8.08 16.52 0.46
N SER A 152 -7.38 17.47 1.09
CA SER A 152 -6.55 17.23 2.27
C SER A 152 -7.40 17.02 3.53
N LEU A 153 -6.82 16.28 4.48
CA LEU A 153 -7.40 16.02 5.79
C LEU A 153 -6.88 17.03 6.82
N ASP A 154 -7.78 17.46 7.73
CA ASP A 154 -7.41 18.27 8.91
C ASP A 154 -7.50 17.40 10.17
N LEU A 155 -6.46 17.41 11.00
CA LEU A 155 -6.44 16.70 12.28
C LEU A 155 -7.40 17.32 13.31
N GLU A 156 -7.69 18.63 13.21
CA GLU A 156 -8.66 19.26 14.10
C GLU A 156 -10.09 18.81 13.77
N ASP A 157 -10.39 18.56 12.50
CA ASP A 157 -11.68 17.95 12.11
C ASP A 157 -11.81 16.55 12.72
N LEU A 158 -10.73 15.73 12.66
CA LEU A 158 -10.72 14.44 13.34
C LEU A 158 -10.95 14.62 14.85
N ARG A 159 -10.20 15.51 15.50
CA ARG A 159 -10.34 15.78 16.93
C ARG A 159 -11.77 16.12 17.33
N SER A 160 -12.48 16.89 16.50
CA SER A 160 -13.84 17.34 16.76
C SER A 160 -14.90 16.24 16.74
N ILE A 161 -14.63 15.12 16.06
CA ILE A 161 -15.56 13.99 15.90
C ILE A 161 -15.21 12.78 16.79
N LEU A 162 -14.03 12.77 17.44
CA LEU A 162 -13.65 11.72 18.39
C LEU A 162 -14.45 11.87 19.70
N SER A 163 -14.83 10.74 20.27
CA SER A 163 -15.55 10.67 21.56
C SER A 163 -15.13 9.42 22.34
N GLU A 164 -15.58 9.27 23.58
CA GLU A 164 -15.40 8.05 24.39
C GLU A 164 -16.09 6.80 23.80
N ARG A 165 -16.96 7.00 22.79
CA ARG A 165 -17.61 5.91 22.04
C ARG A 165 -16.85 5.51 20.79
N THR A 166 -15.81 6.24 20.42
CA THR A 166 -15.01 5.92 19.24
C THR A 166 -14.29 4.60 19.45
N ARG A 167 -14.61 3.60 18.63
CA ARG A 167 -14.00 2.26 18.66
C ARG A 167 -12.93 2.10 17.60
N ILE A 168 -13.22 2.58 16.39
CA ILE A 168 -12.33 2.45 15.22
C ILE A 168 -12.24 3.77 14.51
N VAL A 169 -11.04 4.11 14.06
CA VAL A 169 -10.78 5.14 13.05
C VAL A 169 -10.08 4.49 11.85
N ALA A 170 -10.76 4.42 10.72
CA ALA A 170 -10.28 3.82 9.48
C ALA A 170 -9.91 4.90 8.47
N PHE A 171 -8.64 4.91 8.02
CA PHE A 171 -8.12 5.94 7.11
C PHE A 171 -6.97 5.42 6.24
N PRO A 172 -6.67 6.05 5.09
CA PRO A 172 -5.51 5.70 4.27
C PRO A 172 -4.23 6.35 4.81
N HIS A 173 -3.09 5.66 4.74
CA HIS A 173 -1.78 6.27 4.96
C HIS A 173 -1.41 7.20 3.80
N VAL A 174 -1.73 6.78 2.57
CA VAL A 174 -1.61 7.60 1.36
C VAL A 174 -2.90 7.47 0.56
N SER A 175 -3.43 8.60 0.14
CA SER A 175 -4.54 8.60 -0.82
C SER A 175 -4.06 8.06 -2.17
N ASN A 176 -4.68 6.99 -2.65
CA ASN A 176 -4.37 6.38 -3.94
C ASN A 176 -4.72 7.27 -5.16
N LEU A 177 -5.37 8.41 -4.91
CA LEU A 177 -5.70 9.42 -5.91
C LEU A 177 -4.79 10.66 -5.77
N LEU A 178 -4.68 11.22 -4.56
CA LEU A 178 -3.95 12.46 -4.29
C LEU A 178 -2.43 12.26 -4.20
N GLY A 179 -2.01 11.07 -3.77
CA GLY A 179 -0.62 10.79 -3.42
C GLY A 179 -0.18 11.40 -2.07
N GLU A 180 -1.06 12.12 -1.39
CA GLU A 180 -0.80 12.78 -0.09
C GLU A 180 -0.54 11.76 1.01
N ILE A 181 0.49 12.03 1.84
CA ILE A 181 0.87 11.20 3.00
C ILE A 181 0.19 11.76 4.25
N VAL A 182 -0.53 10.91 4.98
CA VAL A 182 -1.16 11.24 6.26
C VAL A 182 -0.20 10.94 7.41
N ASP A 183 -0.13 11.82 8.42
CA ASP A 183 0.65 11.58 9.63
C ASP A 183 -0.05 10.54 10.52
N VAL A 184 0.24 9.27 10.22
CA VAL A 184 -0.34 8.11 10.92
C VAL A 184 -0.03 8.14 12.41
N LYS A 185 1.18 8.58 12.82
CA LYS A 185 1.59 8.63 14.22
C LYS A 185 0.78 9.66 15.02
N ALA A 186 0.54 10.82 14.43
CA ALA A 186 -0.30 11.85 15.06
C ALA A 186 -1.76 11.37 15.19
N VAL A 187 -2.30 10.75 14.14
CA VAL A 187 -3.65 10.17 14.16
C VAL A 187 -3.76 9.08 15.22
N ALA A 188 -2.83 8.11 15.25
CA ALA A 188 -2.84 7.02 16.22
C ALA A 188 -2.79 7.55 17.67
N THR A 189 -1.91 8.53 17.94
CA THR A 189 -1.81 9.17 19.25
C THR A 189 -3.14 9.80 19.68
N MET A 190 -3.81 10.49 18.78
CA MET A 190 -5.08 11.17 19.05
C MET A 190 -6.22 10.16 19.29
N VAL A 191 -6.28 9.11 18.49
CA VAL A 191 -7.31 8.07 18.57
C VAL A 191 -7.16 7.26 19.86
N HIS A 192 -5.93 6.86 20.21
CA HIS A 192 -5.66 6.13 21.46
C HIS A 192 -5.99 6.98 22.70
N ALA A 193 -5.76 8.29 22.65
CA ALA A 193 -6.17 9.19 23.73
C ALA A 193 -7.69 9.24 23.94
N ALA A 194 -8.48 8.95 22.90
CA ALA A 194 -9.94 8.80 22.97
C ALA A 194 -10.40 7.37 23.33
N GLY A 195 -9.47 6.41 23.45
CA GLY A 195 -9.76 4.99 23.75
C GLY A 195 -10.13 4.14 22.53
N GLY A 196 -10.00 4.69 21.32
CA GLY A 196 -10.23 4.00 20.05
C GLY A 196 -9.01 3.26 19.53
N ARG A 197 -9.17 2.54 18.41
CA ARG A 197 -8.11 1.86 17.66
C ARG A 197 -8.04 2.36 16.23
N VAL A 198 -6.85 2.31 15.62
CA VAL A 198 -6.64 2.73 14.24
C VAL A 198 -6.55 1.55 13.28
N VAL A 199 -7.20 1.69 12.13
CA VAL A 199 -7.08 0.78 10.98
C VAL A 199 -6.56 1.58 9.79
N VAL A 200 -5.33 1.30 9.41
CA VAL A 200 -4.61 2.05 8.38
C VAL A 200 -4.56 1.27 7.08
N ASP A 201 -5.05 1.86 6.01
CA ASP A 201 -4.85 1.36 4.64
C ASP A 201 -3.53 1.91 4.10
N GLY A 202 -2.49 1.08 4.13
CA GLY A 202 -1.17 1.39 3.62
C GLY A 202 -0.91 0.99 2.17
N VAL A 203 -1.93 0.56 1.44
CA VAL A 203 -1.79 -0.02 0.08
C VAL A 203 -1.09 0.94 -0.90
N ALA A 204 -1.36 2.24 -0.80
CA ALA A 204 -0.75 3.24 -1.67
C ALA A 204 0.56 3.83 -1.10
N PHE A 205 0.88 3.59 0.18
CA PHE A 205 2.13 3.97 0.82
C PHE A 205 3.24 2.92 0.62
N ALA A 206 2.87 1.65 0.80
CA ALA A 206 3.80 0.51 0.88
C ALA A 206 4.78 0.35 -0.30
N PRO A 207 4.44 0.69 -1.58
CA PRO A 207 5.41 0.58 -2.67
C PRO A 207 6.51 1.65 -2.63
N HIS A 208 6.35 2.71 -1.84
CA HIS A 208 7.20 3.91 -1.86
C HIS A 208 8.09 4.08 -0.63
N ARG A 209 7.64 3.60 0.53
CA ARG A 209 8.31 3.81 1.84
C ARG A 209 8.22 2.57 2.71
N ALA A 210 9.19 2.38 3.60
CA ALA A 210 9.15 1.31 4.60
C ALA A 210 7.95 1.48 5.53
N ILE A 211 7.26 0.37 5.79
CA ILE A 211 6.16 0.33 6.77
C ILE A 211 6.77 0.15 8.16
N ASP A 212 6.54 1.11 9.06
CA ASP A 212 7.04 1.04 10.45
C ASP A 212 5.88 1.08 11.45
N VAL A 213 5.20 -0.06 11.61
CA VAL A 213 4.05 -0.17 12.52
C VAL A 213 4.42 0.08 13.98
N ARG A 214 5.71 -0.11 14.34
CA ARG A 214 6.23 0.12 15.68
C ARG A 214 6.34 1.61 16.00
N ASP A 215 6.94 2.39 15.10
CA ASP A 215 7.09 3.85 15.32
C ASP A 215 5.73 4.55 15.32
N TRP A 216 4.80 4.10 14.46
CA TRP A 216 3.47 4.70 14.36
C TRP A 216 2.50 4.23 15.44
N ASN A 217 2.82 3.13 16.14
CA ASN A 217 1.98 2.52 17.17
C ASN A 217 0.55 2.24 16.68
N VAL A 218 0.42 1.64 15.50
CA VAL A 218 -0.87 1.31 14.89
C VAL A 218 -1.41 -0.02 15.40
N ASP A 219 -2.74 -0.16 15.51
CA ASP A 219 -3.39 -1.41 15.90
C ASP A 219 -3.52 -2.38 14.72
N PHE A 220 -3.91 -1.84 13.56
CA PHE A 220 -4.07 -2.61 12.32
C PHE A 220 -3.50 -1.82 11.14
N TYR A 221 -2.73 -2.50 10.28
CA TYR A 221 -2.15 -1.91 9.08
C TYR A 221 -2.24 -2.88 7.92
N ALA A 222 -2.93 -2.52 6.85
CA ALA A 222 -3.14 -3.39 5.70
C ALA A 222 -2.43 -2.89 4.45
N TRP A 223 -1.94 -3.82 3.61
CA TRP A 223 -1.34 -3.50 2.32
C TRP A 223 -1.56 -4.63 1.31
N SER A 224 -1.20 -4.37 0.06
CA SER A 224 -1.23 -5.36 -1.02
C SER A 224 0.19 -5.75 -1.43
N THR A 225 0.53 -7.02 -1.36
CA THR A 225 1.89 -7.51 -1.66
C THR A 225 2.26 -7.31 -3.13
N TYR A 226 1.28 -7.39 -4.06
CA TYR A 226 1.52 -7.15 -5.49
C TYR A 226 1.84 -5.69 -5.84
N LYS A 227 1.70 -4.76 -4.90
CA LYS A 227 2.17 -3.37 -5.05
C LYS A 227 3.57 -3.17 -4.48
N VAL A 228 4.06 -4.11 -3.67
CA VAL A 228 5.41 -4.10 -3.12
C VAL A 228 6.27 -5.22 -3.74
N TYR A 229 6.14 -5.37 -5.06
CA TYR A 229 6.98 -6.25 -5.89
C TYR A 229 6.78 -7.76 -5.64
N GLY A 230 5.73 -8.13 -4.90
CA GLY A 230 5.36 -9.49 -4.52
C GLY A 230 4.19 -10.06 -5.34
N PRO A 231 3.69 -11.25 -4.97
CA PRO A 231 2.54 -11.91 -5.60
C PRO A 231 1.21 -11.21 -5.27
N HIS A 232 0.13 -11.57 -5.99
CA HIS A 232 -1.24 -11.10 -5.74
C HIS A 232 -1.79 -11.67 -4.42
N MET A 233 -1.45 -11.01 -3.32
CA MET A 233 -1.94 -11.28 -1.97
C MET A 233 -2.14 -9.96 -1.22
N GLY A 234 -2.75 -10.02 -0.05
CA GLY A 234 -2.80 -8.95 0.93
C GLY A 234 -2.07 -9.34 2.20
N GLY A 235 -1.56 -8.34 2.92
CA GLY A 235 -1.07 -8.44 4.29
C GLY A 235 -1.87 -7.53 5.21
N LEU A 236 -2.13 -7.99 6.43
CA LEU A 236 -2.74 -7.22 7.50
C LEU A 236 -1.93 -7.45 8.78
N PHE A 237 -1.15 -6.46 9.17
CA PHE A 237 -0.55 -6.45 10.50
C PHE A 237 -1.65 -6.19 11.54
N ALA A 238 -1.61 -6.96 12.63
CA ALA A 238 -2.49 -6.78 13.77
C ALA A 238 -1.66 -6.84 15.06
N GLN A 239 -1.74 -5.79 15.88
CA GLN A 239 -1.08 -5.73 17.17
C GLN A 239 -1.66 -6.79 18.11
N HIS A 240 -0.83 -7.39 18.97
CA HIS A 240 -1.24 -8.49 19.85
C HIS A 240 -2.46 -8.14 20.72
N ASP A 241 -2.47 -6.98 21.35
CA ASP A 241 -3.57 -6.57 22.22
C ASP A 241 -4.86 -6.32 21.42
N ALA A 242 -4.73 -5.73 20.22
CA ALA A 242 -5.87 -5.44 19.37
C ALA A 242 -6.53 -6.71 18.81
N ILE A 243 -5.72 -7.69 18.36
CA ILE A 243 -6.25 -8.94 17.81
C ILE A 243 -6.78 -9.89 18.88
N ALA A 244 -6.22 -9.85 20.11
CA ALA A 244 -6.66 -10.70 21.22
C ALA A 244 -8.11 -10.41 21.64
N GLU A 245 -8.62 -9.21 21.40
CA GLU A 245 -10.01 -8.83 21.66
C GLU A 245 -10.98 -9.43 20.65
N LEU A 246 -10.48 -9.89 19.49
CA LEU A 246 -11.30 -10.31 18.38
C LEU A 246 -11.49 -11.83 18.33
N GLN A 247 -12.62 -12.23 17.78
CA GLN A 247 -12.88 -13.62 17.43
C GLN A 247 -12.68 -13.77 15.92
N GLY A 248 -11.56 -14.38 15.51
CA GLY A 248 -11.30 -14.69 14.10
C GLY A 248 -12.38 -15.59 13.49
N PRO A 249 -12.64 -15.47 12.19
CA PRO A 249 -13.77 -16.11 11.54
C PRO A 249 -13.54 -17.56 11.12
N ASN A 250 -12.31 -18.09 11.24
CA ASN A 250 -11.99 -19.45 10.84
C ASN A 250 -12.71 -20.48 11.74
N HIS A 251 -12.68 -21.75 11.35
CA HIS A 251 -13.46 -22.84 11.93
C HIS A 251 -13.47 -22.84 13.46
N PHE A 252 -14.60 -23.28 14.05
CA PHE A 252 -14.83 -23.25 15.50
C PHE A 252 -13.83 -24.09 16.31
N PHE A 253 -13.27 -25.14 15.69
CA PHE A 253 -12.29 -26.04 16.33
C PHE A 253 -10.85 -25.52 16.30
N ILE A 254 -10.56 -24.43 15.56
CA ILE A 254 -9.27 -23.76 15.58
C ILE A 254 -9.23 -22.83 16.79
N PRO A 255 -8.23 -22.96 17.67
CA PRO A 255 -8.09 -22.10 18.85
C PRO A 255 -8.06 -20.62 18.46
N LYS A 256 -8.63 -19.76 19.31
CA LYS A 256 -8.68 -18.31 19.01
C LYS A 256 -7.30 -17.64 19.05
N ASP A 257 -6.37 -18.22 19.75
CA ASP A 257 -4.98 -17.78 19.93
C ASP A 257 -4.03 -18.35 18.88
N GLU A 258 -4.53 -19.20 17.96
CA GLU A 258 -3.75 -19.69 16.83
C GLU A 258 -3.69 -18.62 15.72
N ILE A 259 -2.91 -17.59 15.96
CA ILE A 259 -2.72 -16.45 15.06
C ILE A 259 -1.41 -16.60 14.27
N PRO A 260 -1.42 -16.37 12.94
CA PRO A 260 -2.47 -15.71 12.16
C PRO A 260 -3.58 -16.63 11.62
N TYR A 261 -3.43 -17.95 11.68
CA TYR A 261 -4.30 -18.93 11.02
C TYR A 261 -5.80 -18.75 11.35
N LYS A 262 -6.12 -18.30 12.57
CA LYS A 262 -7.51 -18.02 12.98
C LYS A 262 -8.21 -16.96 12.12
N PHE A 263 -7.43 -16.10 11.43
CA PHE A 263 -7.94 -15.06 10.53
C PHE A 263 -7.71 -15.35 9.04
N GLU A 264 -7.03 -16.46 8.71
CA GLU A 264 -6.71 -16.89 7.35
C GLU A 264 -7.71 -17.92 6.85
N LEU A 265 -8.79 -17.45 6.21
CA LEU A 265 -9.88 -18.30 5.74
C LEU A 265 -9.41 -19.21 4.59
N GLY A 266 -9.49 -20.53 4.81
CA GLY A 266 -9.08 -21.53 3.81
C GLY A 266 -7.57 -21.71 3.69
N GLY A 267 -6.77 -21.04 4.55
CA GLY A 267 -5.32 -21.01 4.47
C GLY A 267 -4.80 -19.94 3.50
N VAL A 268 -3.48 -19.84 3.39
CA VAL A 268 -2.79 -18.88 2.52
C VAL A 268 -2.37 -19.52 1.20
N SER A 269 -2.03 -18.70 0.19
CA SER A 269 -1.36 -19.19 -1.02
C SER A 269 0.08 -19.60 -0.68
N HIS A 270 0.37 -20.92 -0.73
CA HIS A 270 1.69 -21.46 -0.40
C HIS A 270 2.74 -20.98 -1.41
N GLU A 271 2.41 -21.01 -2.70
CA GLU A 271 3.24 -20.48 -3.78
C GLU A 271 3.44 -18.96 -3.66
N GLY A 272 2.41 -18.23 -3.20
CA GLY A 272 2.54 -16.81 -2.89
C GLY A 272 3.52 -16.58 -1.73
N CYS A 273 3.45 -17.40 -0.67
CA CYS A 273 4.42 -17.37 0.43
C CYS A 273 5.86 -17.63 -0.05
N ALA A 274 6.04 -18.55 -1.00
CA ALA A 274 7.35 -18.77 -1.63
C ALA A 274 7.86 -17.51 -2.35
N GLY A 275 6.98 -16.83 -3.08
CA GLY A 275 7.28 -15.52 -3.70
C GLY A 275 7.67 -14.45 -2.69
N LEU A 276 6.96 -14.34 -1.56
CA LEU A 276 7.29 -13.41 -0.48
C LEU A 276 8.67 -13.71 0.11
N CYS A 277 9.03 -14.99 0.29
CA CYS A 277 10.36 -15.39 0.77
C CYS A 277 11.50 -15.01 -0.18
N ALA A 278 11.23 -14.66 -1.43
CA ALA A 278 12.24 -14.23 -2.39
C ALA A 278 12.45 -12.69 -2.41
N LEU A 279 11.53 -11.90 -1.81
CA LEU A 279 11.63 -10.43 -1.76
C LEU A 279 12.91 -9.90 -1.09
N PRO A 280 13.47 -10.52 -0.04
CA PRO A 280 14.71 -10.06 0.58
C PRO A 280 15.86 -9.84 -0.40
N ARG A 281 15.92 -10.58 -1.50
CA ARG A 281 16.95 -10.40 -2.54
C ARG A 281 16.86 -9.02 -3.20
N LEU A 282 15.64 -8.53 -3.47
CA LEU A 282 15.45 -7.16 -3.98
C LEU A 282 15.84 -6.13 -2.92
N LEU A 283 15.41 -6.36 -1.68
CA LEU A 283 15.67 -5.42 -0.58
C LEU A 283 17.17 -5.32 -0.29
N ALA A 284 17.89 -6.44 -0.21
CA ALA A 284 19.33 -6.46 -0.04
C ALA A 284 20.05 -5.75 -1.19
N PHE A 285 19.66 -6.01 -2.43
CA PHE A 285 20.22 -5.34 -3.60
C PHE A 285 20.02 -3.81 -3.54
N LEU A 286 18.80 -3.36 -3.24
CA LEU A 286 18.48 -1.93 -3.14
C LEU A 286 19.13 -1.26 -1.90
N ALA A 287 19.32 -2.01 -0.81
CA ALA A 287 20.02 -1.54 0.39
C ALA A 287 21.54 -1.52 0.21
N ASN A 288 22.06 -1.98 -0.93
CA ASN A 288 23.49 -2.20 -1.19
C ASN A 288 24.13 -3.07 -0.08
N ASP A 289 23.45 -4.17 0.24
CA ASP A 289 23.86 -5.14 1.26
C ASP A 289 24.11 -6.50 0.62
N GLU A 290 25.38 -6.84 0.42
CA GLU A 290 25.79 -8.08 -0.24
C GLU A 290 25.83 -9.30 0.71
N SER A 291 25.44 -9.13 1.98
CA SER A 291 25.43 -10.23 2.93
C SER A 291 24.36 -11.26 2.59
N SER A 292 24.67 -12.53 2.76
CA SER A 292 23.71 -13.63 2.56
C SER A 292 22.52 -13.54 3.53
N THR A 293 22.72 -12.93 4.70
CA THR A 293 21.69 -12.73 5.71
C THR A 293 20.65 -11.69 5.29
N ALA A 294 21.07 -10.61 4.61
CA ALA A 294 20.14 -9.58 4.10
C ALA A 294 19.21 -10.13 3.01
N ALA A 295 19.70 -11.07 2.19
CA ALA A 295 18.95 -11.65 1.08
C ALA A 295 18.09 -12.88 1.44
N ASP A 296 18.10 -13.32 2.71
CA ASP A 296 17.35 -14.48 3.19
C ASP A 296 16.16 -14.08 4.06
N ALA A 297 15.01 -14.69 3.80
CA ALA A 297 13.75 -14.39 4.50
C ALA A 297 13.76 -14.80 5.99
N GLU A 298 14.66 -15.68 6.44
CA GLU A 298 14.81 -15.99 7.88
C GLU A 298 15.57 -14.93 8.65
N THR A 299 16.46 -14.20 7.98
CA THR A 299 17.44 -13.32 8.64
C THR A 299 17.40 -11.88 8.17
N CYS A 300 16.68 -11.57 7.08
CA CYS A 300 16.45 -10.19 6.63
C CYS A 300 15.69 -9.43 7.71
N ASP A 301 16.32 -8.41 8.28
CA ASP A 301 15.77 -7.58 9.32
C ASP A 301 15.13 -6.29 8.79
N PHE A 302 14.47 -5.54 9.67
CA PHE A 302 13.83 -4.28 9.30
C PHE A 302 14.82 -3.20 8.85
N GLU A 303 16.08 -3.24 9.30
CA GLU A 303 17.08 -2.25 8.89
C GLU A 303 17.43 -2.38 7.40
N VAL A 304 17.49 -3.61 6.87
CA VAL A 304 17.63 -3.86 5.43
C VAL A 304 16.42 -3.30 4.68
N VAL A 305 15.20 -3.57 5.16
CA VAL A 305 13.97 -3.03 4.58
C VAL A 305 14.00 -1.50 4.55
N ARG A 306 14.32 -0.87 5.67
CA ARG A 306 14.38 0.59 5.81
C ARG A 306 15.39 1.22 4.85
N ARG A 307 16.61 0.66 4.71
CA ARG A 307 17.63 1.13 3.77
C ARG A 307 17.19 0.96 2.31
N ALA A 308 16.59 -0.17 1.97
CA ALA A 308 16.08 -0.42 0.62
C ALA A 308 15.02 0.61 0.23
N PHE A 309 14.04 0.86 1.09
CA PHE A 309 12.99 1.85 0.81
C PHE A 309 13.51 3.30 0.86
N ALA A 310 14.55 3.60 1.63
CA ALA A 310 15.21 4.89 1.57
C ALA A 310 15.89 5.12 0.20
N ALA A 311 16.55 4.09 -0.35
CA ALA A 311 17.09 4.14 -1.70
C ALA A 311 15.99 4.29 -2.76
N MET A 312 14.89 3.51 -2.67
CA MET A 312 13.74 3.65 -3.56
C MET A 312 13.17 5.07 -3.55
N ALA A 313 12.97 5.66 -2.37
CA ALA A 313 12.48 7.02 -2.22
C ALA A 313 13.39 8.06 -2.87
N ALA A 314 14.71 7.91 -2.69
CA ALA A 314 15.70 8.80 -3.29
C ALA A 314 15.75 8.68 -4.82
N MET A 315 15.57 7.47 -5.38
CA MET A 315 15.46 7.26 -6.83
C MET A 315 14.16 7.84 -7.41
N GLU A 316 13.09 7.80 -6.66
CA GLU A 316 11.76 8.25 -7.05
C GLU A 316 11.62 9.78 -7.04
N ALA A 317 12.31 10.46 -6.10
CA ALA A 317 12.18 11.91 -5.89
C ALA A 317 12.39 12.76 -7.17
N PRO A 318 13.44 12.55 -8.00
CA PRO A 318 13.62 13.33 -9.22
C PRO A 318 12.54 13.07 -10.27
N VAL A 319 11.97 11.86 -10.29
CA VAL A 319 10.88 11.47 -11.21
C VAL A 319 9.59 12.19 -10.81
N GLN A 320 9.25 12.19 -9.51
CA GLN A 320 8.12 12.91 -8.94
C GLN A 320 8.22 14.40 -9.23
N LYS A 321 9.36 15.01 -8.90
CA LYS A 321 9.61 16.44 -9.14
C LYS A 321 9.40 16.79 -10.61
N ARG A 322 10.02 16.02 -11.51
CA ARG A 322 9.92 16.29 -12.95
C ARG A 322 8.48 16.19 -13.48
N LEU A 323 7.74 15.19 -13.01
CA LEU A 323 6.33 15.02 -13.39
C LEU A 323 5.48 16.22 -12.96
N LEU A 324 5.63 16.68 -11.72
CA LEU A 324 4.93 17.85 -11.20
C LEU A 324 5.29 19.11 -11.99
N GLU A 325 6.59 19.39 -12.21
CA GLU A 325 7.05 20.54 -13.00
C GLU A 325 6.43 20.58 -14.40
N ARG A 326 6.40 19.43 -15.08
CA ARG A 326 5.85 19.35 -16.45
C ARG A 326 4.34 19.55 -16.49
N LEU A 327 3.60 18.97 -15.55
CA LEU A 327 2.14 19.09 -15.51
C LEU A 327 1.69 20.49 -15.07
N SER A 328 2.33 21.08 -14.05
CA SER A 328 2.00 22.42 -13.55
C SER A 328 2.38 23.54 -14.52
N ALA A 329 3.12 23.24 -15.59
CA ALA A 329 3.42 24.21 -16.65
C ALA A 329 2.23 24.52 -17.58
N HIS A 330 1.14 23.75 -17.48
CA HIS A 330 -0.06 23.90 -18.30
C HIS A 330 -1.20 24.52 -17.48
N ASP A 331 -1.63 25.75 -17.81
CA ASP A 331 -2.70 26.47 -17.11
C ASP A 331 -4.04 25.72 -17.15
N SER A 332 -4.28 24.87 -18.13
CA SER A 332 -5.49 24.05 -18.27
C SER A 332 -5.48 22.76 -17.43
N VAL A 333 -4.35 22.44 -16.79
CA VAL A 333 -4.18 21.27 -15.94
C VAL A 333 -4.33 21.67 -14.47
N ARG A 334 -5.22 20.97 -13.75
CA ARG A 334 -5.29 21.05 -12.29
C ARG A 334 -4.79 19.74 -11.70
N ILE A 335 -3.71 19.79 -10.93
CA ILE A 335 -3.23 18.65 -10.15
C ILE A 335 -4.24 18.40 -9.02
N VAL A 336 -4.57 17.12 -8.79
CA VAL A 336 -5.49 16.70 -7.74
C VAL A 336 -4.65 16.19 -6.56
N GLY A 337 -4.59 16.98 -5.50
CA GLY A 337 -3.76 16.76 -4.32
C GLY A 337 -2.60 17.77 -4.19
N PRO A 338 -1.67 17.57 -3.24
CA PRO A 338 -0.61 18.54 -2.97
C PRO A 338 0.37 18.65 -4.15
N GLU A 339 0.71 19.89 -4.53
CA GLU A 339 1.69 20.20 -5.59
C GLU A 339 3.12 20.30 -5.05
N SER A 340 3.44 19.52 -4.03
CA SER A 340 4.76 19.51 -3.39
C SER A 340 5.65 18.43 -4.01
N ASP A 341 6.94 18.75 -4.21
CA ASP A 341 7.96 17.76 -4.55
C ASP A 341 8.63 17.14 -3.31
N ASP A 342 8.24 17.55 -2.10
CA ASP A 342 8.71 16.97 -0.85
C ASP A 342 8.21 15.53 -0.70
N ILE A 343 9.15 14.60 -0.60
CA ILE A 343 8.90 13.16 -0.45
C ILE A 343 8.24 12.78 0.89
N ASN A 344 8.17 13.70 1.87
CA ASN A 344 7.46 13.51 3.13
C ASN A 344 6.02 13.99 3.07
N VAL A 345 5.66 14.76 2.05
CA VAL A 345 4.30 15.29 1.83
C VAL A 345 3.51 14.37 0.89
N ARG A 346 4.17 13.78 -0.09
CA ARG A 346 3.53 12.92 -1.07
C ARG A 346 4.43 11.83 -1.64
N VAL A 347 3.80 10.86 -2.29
CA VAL A 347 4.45 9.84 -3.13
C VAL A 347 4.27 10.17 -4.63
N SER A 348 4.99 9.47 -5.52
CA SER A 348 4.98 9.69 -6.98
C SER A 348 3.70 9.23 -7.70
N THR A 349 2.57 9.21 -7.01
CA THR A 349 1.24 9.07 -7.61
C THR A 349 0.67 10.46 -7.83
N VAL A 350 0.50 10.87 -9.08
CA VAL A 350 -0.01 12.19 -9.46
C VAL A 350 -1.28 12.01 -10.28
N SER A 351 -2.38 12.59 -9.78
CA SER A 351 -3.64 12.68 -10.52
C SER A 351 -3.85 14.09 -11.02
N MET A 352 -4.49 14.21 -12.19
CA MET A 352 -4.84 15.50 -12.76
C MET A 352 -6.22 15.46 -13.43
N VAL A 353 -6.83 16.62 -13.55
CA VAL A 353 -7.96 16.90 -14.45
C VAL A 353 -7.58 18.03 -15.40
N HIS A 354 -8.14 18.01 -16.61
CA HIS A 354 -7.93 19.03 -17.61
C HIS A 354 -9.23 19.83 -17.80
N ALA A 355 -9.11 21.14 -18.04
CA ALA A 355 -10.26 22.05 -18.14
C ALA A 355 -11.26 21.68 -19.25
N THR A 356 -10.76 21.12 -20.39
CA THR A 356 -11.58 20.88 -21.58
C THR A 356 -11.37 19.51 -22.22
N VAL A 357 -10.27 18.81 -21.93
CA VAL A 357 -9.94 17.53 -22.57
C VAL A 357 -10.35 16.36 -21.66
N ASP A 358 -11.10 15.44 -22.22
CA ASP A 358 -11.55 14.23 -21.54
C ASP A 358 -10.35 13.35 -21.09
N PRO A 359 -10.31 12.90 -19.83
CA PRO A 359 -9.27 12.00 -19.30
C PRO A 359 -9.06 10.73 -20.14
N GLN A 360 -10.12 10.15 -20.70
CA GLN A 360 -10.01 8.97 -21.56
C GLN A 360 -9.23 9.28 -22.85
N GLN A 361 -9.41 10.48 -23.42
CA GLN A 361 -8.67 10.91 -24.60
C GLN A 361 -7.18 11.07 -24.30
N ILE A 362 -6.82 11.64 -23.14
CA ILE A 362 -5.42 11.81 -22.71
C ILE A 362 -4.75 10.43 -22.57
N VAL A 363 -5.41 9.49 -21.88
CA VAL A 363 -4.90 8.12 -21.71
C VAL A 363 -4.76 7.40 -23.04
N LYS A 364 -5.69 7.57 -23.97
CA LYS A 364 -5.62 6.98 -25.32
C LYS A 364 -4.42 7.50 -26.12
N ILE A 365 -4.12 8.80 -26.04
CA ILE A 365 -2.95 9.40 -26.69
C ILE A 365 -1.66 8.81 -26.10
N ALA A 366 -1.54 8.79 -24.77
CA ALA A 366 -0.38 8.20 -24.08
C ALA A 366 -0.20 6.71 -24.46
N CYS A 367 -1.26 5.92 -24.45
CA CYS A 367 -1.23 4.50 -24.81
C CYS A 367 -0.76 4.29 -26.26
N SER A 368 -1.25 5.12 -27.20
CA SER A 368 -0.84 5.04 -28.61
C SER A 368 0.64 5.37 -28.83
N ALA A 369 1.26 6.08 -27.89
CA ALA A 369 2.68 6.42 -27.87
C ALA A 369 3.54 5.47 -27.00
N GLY A 370 2.96 4.39 -26.48
CA GLY A 370 3.67 3.37 -25.70
C GLY A 370 3.77 3.67 -24.20
N PHE A 371 2.86 4.48 -23.63
CA PHE A 371 2.83 4.77 -22.20
C PHE A 371 1.58 4.20 -21.53
N GLY A 372 1.76 3.40 -20.49
CA GLY A 372 0.68 2.85 -19.65
C GLY A 372 0.38 3.79 -18.49
N ILE A 373 -0.66 4.61 -18.63
CA ILE A 373 -1.28 5.44 -17.57
C ILE A 373 -2.78 5.12 -17.50
N ARG A 374 -3.49 5.64 -16.51
CA ARG A 374 -4.89 5.28 -16.30
C ARG A 374 -5.79 6.50 -16.04
N HIS A 375 -7.09 6.38 -16.38
CA HIS A 375 -8.13 7.31 -15.96
C HIS A 375 -9.21 6.61 -15.13
N GLY A 376 -10.00 7.39 -14.38
CA GLY A 376 -11.11 6.92 -13.55
C GLY A 376 -11.09 7.50 -12.14
N HIS A 377 -12.01 7.07 -11.31
CA HIS A 377 -12.06 7.41 -9.87
C HIS A 377 -11.19 6.50 -8.98
N MET A 378 -10.54 5.48 -9.51
CA MET A 378 -9.61 4.55 -8.83
C MET A 378 -10.15 3.98 -7.51
N TYR A 379 -11.46 3.70 -7.43
CA TYR A 379 -12.17 3.29 -6.21
C TYR A 379 -12.17 4.34 -5.07
N ALA A 380 -11.74 5.57 -5.33
CA ALA A 380 -11.91 6.73 -4.44
C ALA A 380 -13.11 7.57 -4.88
N HIS A 381 -14.25 6.91 -5.12
CA HIS A 381 -15.47 7.50 -5.67
C HIS A 381 -15.96 8.68 -4.82
N ARG A 382 -16.03 8.50 -3.48
CA ARG A 382 -16.49 9.52 -2.54
C ARG A 382 -15.61 10.75 -2.52
N LEU A 383 -14.29 10.56 -2.64
CA LEU A 383 -13.33 11.67 -2.75
C LEU A 383 -13.58 12.48 -4.01
N CYS A 384 -13.80 11.82 -5.16
CA CYS A 384 -14.14 12.51 -6.41
C CYS A 384 -15.43 13.33 -6.26
N GLU A 385 -16.50 12.75 -5.71
CA GLU A 385 -17.76 13.48 -5.45
C GLU A 385 -17.53 14.69 -4.54
N ARG A 386 -16.77 14.52 -3.45
CA ARG A 386 -16.48 15.59 -2.49
C ARG A 386 -15.71 16.74 -3.13
N MET A 387 -14.75 16.45 -4.02
CA MET A 387 -13.96 17.43 -4.76
C MET A 387 -14.63 17.92 -6.05
N GLN A 388 -15.89 17.57 -6.30
CA GLN A 388 -16.65 17.92 -7.49
C GLN A 388 -15.95 17.49 -8.80
N ILE A 389 -15.30 16.32 -8.77
CA ILE A 389 -14.71 15.68 -9.94
C ILE A 389 -15.73 14.65 -10.43
N GLU A 390 -16.10 14.72 -11.72
CA GLU A 390 -16.94 13.70 -12.32
C GLU A 390 -16.30 12.31 -12.14
N THR A 391 -17.07 11.35 -11.64
CA THR A 391 -16.53 9.99 -11.33
C THR A 391 -16.32 9.15 -12.59
N ASP A 392 -16.98 9.49 -13.69
CA ASP A 392 -16.77 8.94 -15.01
C ASP A 392 -16.70 10.15 -15.99
N PRO A 393 -15.55 10.41 -16.61
CA PRO A 393 -14.32 9.60 -16.76
C PRO A 393 -13.30 9.70 -15.61
N GLY A 394 -13.53 10.49 -14.54
CA GLY A 394 -12.63 10.60 -13.40
C GLY A 394 -11.42 11.50 -13.64
N VAL A 395 -10.28 11.14 -13.07
CA VAL A 395 -8.99 11.81 -13.24
C VAL A 395 -8.11 11.05 -14.23
N VAL A 396 -7.06 11.67 -14.76
CA VAL A 396 -5.89 10.97 -15.29
C VAL A 396 -4.92 10.75 -14.13
N ARG A 397 -4.47 9.51 -13.92
CA ARG A 397 -3.48 9.17 -12.90
C ARG A 397 -2.21 8.63 -13.54
N ILE A 398 -1.06 9.24 -13.19
CA ILE A 398 0.29 8.83 -13.55
C ILE A 398 0.97 8.43 -12.25
N SER A 399 1.48 7.21 -12.16
CA SER A 399 2.12 6.70 -10.94
C SER A 399 3.43 6.02 -11.28
N ALA A 400 4.52 6.67 -10.86
CA ALA A 400 5.87 6.18 -10.97
C ALA A 400 6.32 5.50 -9.66
N VAL A 401 7.35 4.67 -9.73
CA VAL A 401 8.09 4.11 -8.60
C VAL A 401 9.59 4.13 -8.92
N HIS A 402 10.42 3.65 -8.03
CA HIS A 402 11.89 3.72 -8.07
C HIS A 402 12.57 3.24 -9.37
N TYR A 403 11.95 2.38 -10.18
CA TYR A 403 12.52 1.93 -11.45
C TYR A 403 12.12 2.77 -12.66
N ASN A 404 11.28 3.79 -12.50
CA ASN A 404 10.97 4.75 -13.53
C ASN A 404 12.06 5.83 -13.63
N THR A 405 12.17 6.48 -14.80
CA THR A 405 13.22 7.46 -15.08
C THR A 405 12.66 8.84 -15.42
N VAL A 406 13.44 9.88 -15.17
CA VAL A 406 13.11 11.25 -15.60
C VAL A 406 12.90 11.33 -17.11
N SER A 407 13.72 10.60 -17.89
CA SER A 407 13.57 10.53 -19.35
C SER A 407 12.25 9.93 -19.81
N GLU A 408 11.70 8.95 -19.07
CA GLU A 408 10.37 8.39 -19.34
C GLU A 408 9.27 9.44 -19.11
N ILE A 409 9.39 10.25 -18.05
CA ILE A 409 8.46 11.36 -17.76
C ILE A 409 8.54 12.43 -18.86
N ASP A 410 9.76 12.85 -19.26
CA ASP A 410 9.92 13.85 -20.32
C ASP A 410 9.28 13.39 -21.62
N ARG A 411 9.52 12.16 -22.05
CA ARG A 411 8.91 11.59 -23.26
C ARG A 411 7.38 11.51 -23.18
N LEU A 412 6.81 11.13 -22.01
CA LEU A 412 5.37 11.13 -21.81
C LEU A 412 4.80 12.56 -21.96
N CYS A 413 5.41 13.53 -21.29
CA CYS A 413 4.94 14.91 -21.31
C CYS A 413 5.07 15.52 -22.73
N ASP A 414 6.17 15.26 -23.46
CA ASP A 414 6.33 15.70 -24.84
C ASP A 414 5.20 15.19 -25.77
N VAL A 415 4.74 13.95 -25.54
CA VAL A 415 3.59 13.38 -26.26
C VAL A 415 2.28 14.08 -25.88
N LEU A 416 2.14 14.49 -24.63
CA LEU A 416 0.90 15.09 -24.11
C LEU A 416 0.83 16.61 -24.29
N ASP A 417 1.96 17.32 -24.44
CA ASP A 417 2.06 18.80 -24.47
C ASP A 417 1.05 19.46 -25.41
N ALA A 418 0.94 18.98 -26.65
CA ALA A 418 -0.01 19.54 -27.62
C ALA A 418 -1.49 19.34 -27.23
N THR A 419 -1.78 18.38 -26.36
CA THR A 419 -3.11 18.10 -25.87
C THR A 419 -3.40 18.87 -24.59
N LEU A 420 -2.43 18.99 -23.69
CA LEU A 420 -2.55 19.69 -22.40
C LEU A 420 -2.49 21.22 -22.56
N SER A 421 -2.04 21.72 -23.71
CA SER A 421 -2.01 23.17 -24.02
C SER A 421 -3.32 23.69 -24.66
N LYS A 422 -4.35 22.84 -24.79
CA LYS A 422 -5.67 23.24 -25.32
C LYS A 422 -6.55 23.81 -24.21
#